data_4ca791e4b72da141e16e758fc55605b6
#
_entry.id   4ca791e4b72da141e16e758fc55605b6
#
_cell.length_a   1.000
_cell.length_b   1.000
_cell.length_c   1.000
_cell.angle_alpha   90.00
_cell.angle_beta   90.00
_cell.angle_gamma   90.00
#
_symmetry.space_group_name_H-M   'P 1'
#
loop_
_entity.id
_entity.type
_entity.pdbx_description
1 polymer ?
#
loop_
_entity_poly.entity_id
_entity_poly.type
_entity_poly.pdbx_seq_one_letter_code
_entity_poly.pdbx_strand_id
1 'polypeptide(L)'
;ARKRILKELKDKEFFVKKIENALSFREKIFANQENEIDFCRLIHSEGDGLPGLVIDRFKNIFSCQITTAGMEQFKSLIVEALKSVFNNDISIIFRNDLQIRKLEGLELYSENINFDNQNLITLQENGLNFLVDIKNSQKTGWFFDQRKNHYFVRSIANNLKVLDAFSYLGGFGFNALAGNAKEVTFVDISATAIDLISKTADSFYFDKKDKIKIINKKVFDLLEDEEFQKQSFDLVILDPPAFIKSKKDISSILKSYVIGCLLASIYCFTNGVLKYLE
;
A
#
# COMPACT_ATOMS: atom_id res chain seq x y z
N ALA A 1 -34.90 4.19 -17.36
CA ALA A 1 -33.47 4.30 -17.09
C ALA A 1 -32.98 3.18 -16.16
N ARG A 2 -33.54 2.99 -14.94
CA ARG A 2 -33.10 2.03 -13.94
C ARG A 2 -33.12 0.55 -14.41
N LYS A 3 -34.15 0.14 -15.15
CA LYS A 3 -34.25 -1.24 -15.73
C LYS A 3 -33.20 -1.47 -16.85
N ARG A 4 -32.82 -0.44 -17.61
CA ARG A 4 -31.79 -0.54 -18.65
C ARG A 4 -30.41 -0.67 -18.04
N ILE A 5 -30.08 0.12 -17.02
CA ILE A 5 -28.84 0.03 -16.24
C ILE A 5 -28.66 -1.35 -15.60
N LEU A 6 -29.75 -1.91 -15.00
CA LEU A 6 -29.70 -3.25 -14.40
C LEU A 6 -29.54 -4.37 -15.44
N LYS A 7 -29.93 -4.15 -16.69
CA LYS A 7 -29.72 -5.12 -17.78
C LYS A 7 -28.29 -5.06 -18.32
N GLU A 8 -27.73 -3.85 -18.43
CA GLU A 8 -26.34 -3.64 -18.86
C GLU A 8 -25.32 -4.15 -17.81
N LEU A 9 -25.62 -4.04 -16.50
CA LEU A 9 -24.78 -4.58 -15.41
C LEU A 9 -24.72 -6.13 -15.36
N LYS A 10 -25.60 -6.83 -16.07
CA LYS A 10 -25.60 -8.31 -16.13
C LYS A 10 -24.79 -8.87 -17.30
N ASP A 11 -24.09 -8.01 -18.04
CA ASP A 11 -23.33 -8.40 -19.21
C ASP A 11 -21.82 -8.33 -18.92
N LYS A 12 -21.10 -9.38 -19.28
CA LYS A 12 -19.62 -9.41 -19.22
C LYS A 12 -19.01 -8.22 -19.96
N GLU A 13 -19.56 -7.85 -21.10
CA GLU A 13 -19.08 -6.75 -21.93
C GLU A 13 -19.08 -5.40 -21.20
N PHE A 14 -20.02 -5.19 -20.28
CA PHE A 14 -20.02 -4.01 -19.43
C PHE A 14 -18.74 -3.93 -18.58
N PHE A 15 -18.35 -5.05 -17.91
CA PHE A 15 -17.16 -5.10 -17.09
C PHE A 15 -15.88 -5.04 -17.93
N VAL A 16 -15.84 -5.71 -19.08
CA VAL A 16 -14.72 -5.62 -20.04
C VAL A 16 -14.48 -4.15 -20.39
N LYS A 17 -15.50 -3.44 -20.86
CA LYS A 17 -15.38 -2.03 -21.24
C LYS A 17 -14.95 -1.13 -20.07
N LYS A 18 -15.42 -1.38 -18.85
CA LYS A 18 -15.00 -0.63 -17.66
C LYS A 18 -13.54 -0.85 -17.34
N ILE A 19 -13.07 -2.11 -17.40
CA ILE A 19 -11.66 -2.47 -17.14
C ILE A 19 -10.76 -1.88 -18.24
N GLU A 20 -11.13 -1.98 -19.51
CA GLU A 20 -10.37 -1.39 -20.62
C GLU A 20 -10.26 0.13 -20.50
N ASN A 21 -11.35 0.82 -20.16
CA ASN A 21 -11.33 2.27 -19.95
C ASN A 21 -10.40 2.65 -18.77
N ALA A 22 -10.47 1.90 -17.68
CA ALA A 22 -9.62 2.11 -16.54
C ALA A 22 -8.14 1.85 -16.87
N LEU A 23 -7.83 0.78 -17.60
CA LEU A 23 -6.49 0.47 -18.09
C LEU A 23 -5.96 1.59 -18.98
N SER A 24 -6.72 1.99 -20.00
CA SER A 24 -6.32 3.08 -20.90
C SER A 24 -6.08 4.41 -20.17
N PHE A 25 -6.85 4.69 -19.11
CA PHE A 25 -6.61 5.87 -18.29
C PHE A 25 -5.28 5.76 -17.53
N ARG A 26 -4.96 4.59 -16.93
CA ARG A 26 -3.68 4.34 -16.23
C ARG A 26 -2.50 4.38 -17.20
N GLU A 27 -2.63 3.84 -18.40
CA GLU A 27 -1.61 3.94 -19.45
C GLU A 27 -1.25 5.38 -19.76
N LYS A 28 -2.23 6.29 -19.84
CA LYS A 28 -1.98 7.72 -20.05
C LYS A 28 -1.26 8.37 -18.85
N ILE A 29 -1.62 7.96 -17.62
CA ILE A 29 -0.96 8.48 -16.40
C ILE A 29 0.51 8.05 -16.34
N PHE A 30 0.80 6.80 -16.73
CA PHE A 30 2.13 6.19 -16.62
C PHE A 30 2.90 6.18 -17.96
N ALA A 31 2.46 6.93 -18.98
CA ALA A 31 3.02 6.89 -20.34
C ALA A 31 4.55 7.09 -20.42
N ASN A 32 5.14 7.79 -19.45
CA ASN A 32 6.58 8.04 -19.37
C ASN A 32 7.28 7.28 -18.23
N GLN A 33 6.63 6.26 -17.68
CA GLN A 33 7.13 5.52 -16.53
C GLN A 33 7.15 4.03 -16.87
N GLU A 34 8.33 3.50 -17.13
CA GLU A 34 8.52 2.09 -17.50
C GLU A 34 8.00 1.15 -16.39
N ASN A 35 7.21 0.16 -16.79
CA ASN A 35 6.60 -0.87 -15.95
C ASN A 35 5.63 -0.40 -14.84
N GLU A 36 5.38 0.90 -14.67
CA GLU A 36 4.48 1.40 -13.61
C GLU A 36 3.01 0.96 -13.82
N ILE A 37 2.61 0.74 -15.09
CA ILE A 37 1.27 0.24 -15.43
C ILE A 37 1.06 -1.22 -14.96
N ASP A 38 2.10 -2.00 -14.82
CA ASP A 38 2.03 -3.38 -14.35
C ASP A 38 1.82 -3.48 -12.84
N PHE A 39 2.07 -2.39 -12.12
CA PHE A 39 1.94 -2.31 -10.67
C PHE A 39 1.14 -1.07 -10.30
N CYS A 40 -0.18 -1.19 -10.30
CA CYS A 40 -1.06 -0.06 -10.03
C CYS A 40 -2.42 -0.47 -9.48
N ARG A 41 -3.14 0.49 -8.89
CA ARG A 41 -4.57 0.35 -8.67
C ARG A 41 -5.30 0.47 -10.00
N LEU A 42 -5.69 -0.68 -10.55
CA LEU A 42 -6.38 -0.77 -11.84
C LEU A 42 -7.83 -0.27 -11.72
N ILE A 43 -8.56 -0.68 -10.69
CA ILE A 43 -9.93 -0.25 -10.43
C ILE A 43 -10.02 0.37 -9.04
N HIS A 44 -10.55 1.59 -8.98
CA HIS A 44 -10.76 2.35 -7.75
C HIS A 44 -12.25 2.67 -7.53
N SER A 45 -13.04 1.64 -7.33
CA SER A 45 -14.45 1.73 -6.90
C SER A 45 -15.28 2.77 -7.70
N GLU A 46 -15.88 3.74 -7.03
CA GLU A 46 -16.69 4.80 -7.65
C GLU A 46 -15.93 5.62 -8.68
N GLY A 47 -14.62 5.80 -8.49
CA GLY A 47 -13.75 6.56 -9.39
C GLY A 47 -13.70 5.97 -10.81
N ASP A 48 -13.84 4.65 -10.94
CA ASP A 48 -13.90 3.95 -12.23
C ASP A 48 -15.33 3.50 -12.59
N GLY A 49 -16.33 3.96 -11.82
CA GLY A 49 -17.74 3.64 -12.01
C GLY A 49 -18.11 2.18 -11.74
N LEU A 50 -17.38 1.55 -10.82
CA LEU A 50 -17.61 0.19 -10.29
C LEU A 50 -17.70 0.22 -8.75
N PRO A 51 -18.74 0.82 -8.16
CA PRO A 51 -18.87 1.00 -6.71
C PRO A 51 -18.67 -0.30 -5.93
N GLY A 52 -17.79 -0.25 -4.94
CA GLY A 52 -17.47 -1.40 -4.10
C GLY A 52 -16.48 -2.41 -4.69
N LEU A 53 -15.88 -2.14 -5.87
CA LEU A 53 -14.84 -2.97 -6.46
C LEU A 53 -13.50 -2.24 -6.45
N VAL A 54 -12.51 -2.85 -5.83
CA VAL A 54 -11.10 -2.43 -5.91
C VAL A 54 -10.29 -3.56 -6.53
N ILE A 55 -9.45 -3.22 -7.51
CA ILE A 55 -8.52 -4.17 -8.15
C ILE A 55 -7.15 -3.53 -8.21
N ASP A 56 -6.18 -4.18 -7.57
CA ASP A 56 -4.77 -3.84 -7.69
C ASP A 56 -4.08 -4.87 -8.59
N ARG A 57 -3.31 -4.37 -9.55
CA ARG A 57 -2.58 -5.17 -10.53
C ARG A 57 -1.13 -5.29 -10.12
N PHE A 58 -0.61 -6.51 -10.18
CA PHE A 58 0.79 -6.90 -9.97
C PHE A 58 1.21 -7.79 -11.16
N LYS A 59 1.51 -7.18 -12.30
CA LYS A 59 1.73 -7.85 -13.60
C LYS A 59 0.49 -8.66 -14.02
N ASN A 60 0.60 -9.97 -13.96
CA ASN A 60 -0.47 -10.93 -14.27
C ASN A 60 -1.24 -11.42 -13.02
N ILE A 61 -0.99 -10.82 -11.85
CA ILE A 61 -1.71 -11.11 -10.60
C ILE A 61 -2.61 -9.95 -10.25
N PHE A 62 -3.88 -10.23 -9.94
CA PHE A 62 -4.89 -9.24 -9.60
C PHE A 62 -5.41 -9.48 -8.18
N SER A 63 -5.16 -8.53 -7.29
CA SER A 63 -5.69 -8.54 -5.93
C SER A 63 -7.01 -7.76 -5.92
N CYS A 64 -8.12 -8.45 -5.66
CA CYS A 64 -9.46 -7.93 -5.78
C CYS A 64 -10.13 -7.82 -4.41
N GLN A 65 -10.86 -6.73 -4.16
CA GLN A 65 -11.75 -6.56 -3.02
C GLN A 65 -13.14 -6.17 -3.49
N ILE A 66 -14.15 -6.86 -3.01
CA ILE A 66 -15.56 -6.53 -3.24
C ILE A 66 -16.17 -6.18 -1.89
N THR A 67 -16.65 -4.94 -1.73
CA THR A 67 -17.12 -4.44 -0.44
C THR A 67 -18.64 -4.27 -0.35
N THR A 68 -19.37 -4.37 -1.48
CA THR A 68 -20.82 -4.18 -1.52
C THR A 68 -21.56 -5.44 -1.98
N ALA A 69 -22.74 -5.70 -1.42
CA ALA A 69 -23.60 -6.83 -1.78
C ALA A 69 -24.04 -6.79 -3.26
N GLY A 70 -24.20 -5.58 -3.81
CA GLY A 70 -24.53 -5.41 -5.22
C GLY A 70 -23.41 -5.86 -6.15
N MET A 71 -22.15 -5.54 -5.84
CA MET A 71 -21.00 -5.93 -6.66
C MET A 71 -20.65 -7.41 -6.49
N GLU A 72 -20.87 -8.00 -5.32
CA GLU A 72 -20.62 -9.41 -5.04
C GLU A 72 -21.36 -10.35 -6.01
N GLN A 73 -22.57 -9.97 -6.44
CA GLN A 73 -23.37 -10.75 -7.41
C GLN A 73 -22.71 -10.88 -8.78
N PHE A 74 -21.75 -10.00 -9.10
CA PHE A 74 -21.08 -9.96 -10.38
C PHE A 74 -19.66 -10.54 -10.34
N LYS A 75 -19.25 -11.18 -9.24
CA LYS A 75 -17.91 -11.73 -9.07
C LYS A 75 -17.45 -12.60 -10.25
N SER A 76 -18.29 -13.53 -10.74
CA SER A 76 -17.96 -14.38 -11.89
C SER A 76 -17.74 -13.56 -13.17
N LEU A 77 -18.59 -12.56 -13.42
CA LEU A 77 -18.44 -11.69 -14.60
C LEU A 77 -17.19 -10.82 -14.53
N ILE A 78 -16.79 -10.38 -13.33
CA ILE A 78 -15.53 -9.65 -13.11
C ILE A 78 -14.34 -10.55 -13.45
N VAL A 79 -14.34 -11.81 -13.01
CA VAL A 79 -13.29 -12.79 -13.32
C VAL A 79 -13.19 -13.02 -14.84
N GLU A 80 -14.33 -13.25 -15.50
CA GLU A 80 -14.39 -13.45 -16.94
C GLU A 80 -13.91 -12.21 -17.72
N ALA A 81 -14.27 -11.02 -17.26
CA ALA A 81 -13.85 -9.76 -17.87
C ALA A 81 -12.34 -9.54 -17.72
N LEU A 82 -11.77 -9.77 -16.54
CA LEU A 82 -10.32 -9.71 -16.34
C LEU A 82 -9.57 -10.68 -17.28
N LYS A 83 -10.03 -11.93 -17.36
CA LYS A 83 -9.47 -12.93 -18.29
C LYS A 83 -9.59 -12.51 -19.77
N SER A 84 -10.66 -11.81 -20.12
CA SER A 84 -10.84 -11.31 -21.50
C SER A 84 -9.90 -10.16 -21.84
N VAL A 85 -9.61 -9.27 -20.89
CA VAL A 85 -8.74 -8.09 -21.10
C VAL A 85 -7.25 -8.44 -20.99
N PHE A 86 -6.87 -9.33 -20.06
CA PHE A 86 -5.47 -9.64 -19.74
C PHE A 86 -5.02 -11.06 -20.13
N ASN A 87 -5.80 -11.75 -20.96
CA ASN A 87 -5.64 -13.17 -21.30
C ASN A 87 -5.98 -14.14 -20.16
N ASN A 88 -6.10 -15.42 -20.50
CA ASN A 88 -6.50 -16.46 -19.55
C ASN A 88 -5.42 -16.83 -18.52
N ASP A 89 -4.16 -16.45 -18.79
CA ASP A 89 -3.01 -16.77 -17.93
C ASP A 89 -2.79 -15.72 -16.85
N ILE A 90 -3.86 -15.40 -16.11
CA ILE A 90 -3.82 -14.50 -14.97
C ILE A 90 -4.19 -15.22 -13.69
N SER A 91 -3.63 -14.72 -12.59
CA SER A 91 -3.97 -15.11 -11.23
C SER A 91 -4.85 -14.05 -10.57
N ILE A 92 -5.89 -14.47 -9.86
CA ILE A 92 -6.79 -13.56 -9.16
C ILE A 92 -6.88 -13.99 -7.70
N ILE A 93 -6.70 -13.04 -6.80
CA ILE A 93 -6.85 -13.21 -5.36
C ILE A 93 -7.97 -12.31 -4.88
N PHE A 94 -9.05 -12.88 -4.34
CA PHE A 94 -10.06 -12.10 -3.64
C PHE A 94 -9.68 -11.96 -2.17
N ARG A 95 -9.46 -10.71 -1.74
CA ARG A 95 -9.18 -10.30 -0.36
C ARG A 95 -10.45 -9.68 0.24
N ASN A 96 -11.48 -10.52 0.33
CA ASN A 96 -12.81 -10.15 0.84
C ASN A 96 -12.92 -10.38 2.36
N ASP A 97 -11.81 -10.27 3.07
CA ASP A 97 -11.66 -10.39 4.53
C ASP A 97 -11.83 -9.05 5.28
N LEU A 98 -12.32 -8.01 4.61
CA LEU A 98 -12.53 -6.68 5.16
C LEU A 98 -13.78 -6.60 6.04
N GLN A 99 -13.66 -6.01 7.25
CA GLN A 99 -14.79 -5.89 8.20
C GLN A 99 -15.96 -5.05 7.66
N ILE A 100 -15.71 -4.11 6.72
CA ILE A 100 -16.75 -3.30 6.09
C ILE A 100 -17.83 -4.16 5.40
N ARG A 101 -17.47 -5.34 4.91
CA ARG A 101 -18.38 -6.29 4.25
C ARG A 101 -19.53 -6.74 5.17
N LYS A 102 -19.28 -6.83 6.48
CA LYS A 102 -20.32 -7.19 7.47
C LYS A 102 -21.46 -6.17 7.53
N LEU A 103 -21.20 -4.91 7.21
CA LEU A 103 -22.24 -3.87 7.15
C LEU A 103 -23.18 -4.09 5.98
N GLU A 104 -22.74 -4.77 4.94
CA GLU A 104 -23.52 -5.18 3.76
C GLU A 104 -24.12 -6.60 3.90
N GLY A 105 -23.97 -7.25 5.06
CA GLY A 105 -24.44 -8.62 5.29
C GLY A 105 -23.63 -9.68 4.54
N LEU A 106 -22.40 -9.37 4.13
CA LEU A 106 -21.54 -10.27 3.37
C LEU A 106 -20.58 -11.04 4.28
N GLU A 107 -20.30 -12.30 3.91
CA GLU A 107 -19.29 -13.12 4.56
C GLU A 107 -17.87 -12.62 4.28
N LEU A 108 -16.97 -12.90 5.21
CA LEU A 108 -15.54 -12.63 5.05
C LEU A 108 -14.85 -13.88 4.50
N TYR A 109 -14.11 -13.71 3.40
CA TYR A 109 -13.36 -14.81 2.79
C TYR A 109 -12.13 -14.32 2.02
N SER A 110 -11.19 -15.24 1.79
CA SER A 110 -10.12 -15.09 0.82
C SER A 110 -10.20 -16.26 -0.15
N GLU A 111 -10.08 -16.00 -1.45
CA GLU A 111 -10.20 -17.01 -2.49
C GLU A 111 -9.15 -16.75 -3.58
N ASN A 112 -8.55 -17.83 -4.08
CA ASN A 112 -7.51 -17.78 -5.11
C ASN A 112 -8.00 -18.50 -6.36
N ILE A 113 -7.76 -17.88 -7.53
CA ILE A 113 -8.03 -18.45 -8.85
C ILE A 113 -6.71 -18.45 -9.62
N ASN A 114 -6.27 -19.63 -10.08
CA ASN A 114 -5.02 -19.82 -10.82
C ASN A 114 -3.78 -19.22 -10.13
N PHE A 115 -3.74 -19.19 -8.82
CA PHE A 115 -2.63 -18.64 -8.06
C PHE A 115 -1.80 -19.78 -7.46
N ASP A 116 -0.58 -19.92 -7.96
CA ASP A 116 0.39 -20.86 -7.40
C ASP A 116 0.87 -20.40 -6.03
N ASN A 117 1.42 -21.33 -5.24
CA ASN A 117 1.83 -21.10 -3.85
C ASN A 117 3.03 -20.12 -3.68
N GLN A 118 3.47 -19.43 -4.71
CA GLN A 118 4.47 -18.37 -4.60
C GLN A 118 3.82 -17.11 -4.01
N ASN A 119 3.85 -16.99 -2.68
CA ASN A 119 3.25 -15.86 -1.99
C ASN A 119 4.03 -14.55 -2.19
N LEU A 120 5.35 -14.64 -2.44
CA LEU A 120 6.22 -13.47 -2.61
C LEU A 120 6.35 -13.09 -4.08
N ILE A 121 6.09 -11.84 -4.36
CA ILE A 121 6.30 -11.25 -5.68
C ILE A 121 7.26 -10.06 -5.58
N THR A 122 7.94 -9.76 -6.67
CA THR A 122 8.69 -8.51 -6.83
C THR A 122 7.76 -7.45 -7.42
N LEU A 123 7.45 -6.44 -6.62
CA LEU A 123 6.74 -5.23 -7.04
C LEU A 123 7.78 -4.19 -7.49
N GLN A 124 7.45 -3.42 -8.53
CA GLN A 124 8.23 -2.25 -8.95
C GLN A 124 7.42 -0.97 -8.76
N GLU A 125 8.05 0.03 -8.14
CA GLU A 125 7.48 1.37 -7.99
C GLU A 125 8.61 2.41 -7.97
N ASN A 126 8.44 3.47 -8.74
CA ASN A 126 9.45 4.55 -8.85
C ASN A 126 10.84 4.04 -9.25
N GLY A 127 10.91 2.96 -10.05
CA GLY A 127 12.15 2.30 -10.43
C GLY A 127 12.85 1.52 -9.30
N LEU A 128 12.17 1.25 -8.21
CA LEU A 128 12.65 0.45 -7.08
C LEU A 128 11.92 -0.89 -7.01
N ASN A 129 12.60 -1.90 -6.46
CA ASN A 129 12.04 -3.23 -6.27
C ASN A 129 11.73 -3.48 -4.79
N PHE A 130 10.59 -4.13 -4.54
CA PHE A 130 10.10 -4.51 -3.21
C PHE A 130 9.59 -5.94 -3.23
N LEU A 131 9.79 -6.68 -2.15
CA LEU A 131 9.14 -7.97 -1.95
C LEU A 131 7.79 -7.77 -1.26
N VAL A 132 6.74 -8.33 -1.83
CA VAL A 132 5.37 -8.24 -1.32
C VAL A 132 4.77 -9.64 -1.21
N ASP A 133 4.21 -9.96 -0.06
CA ASP A 133 3.37 -11.15 0.13
C ASP A 133 1.91 -10.78 -0.11
N ILE A 134 1.42 -10.98 -1.33
CA ILE A 134 0.05 -10.59 -1.71
C ILE A 134 -1.01 -11.33 -0.89
N LYS A 135 -0.72 -12.56 -0.50
CA LYS A 135 -1.68 -13.42 0.20
C LYS A 135 -1.86 -13.03 1.66
N ASN A 136 -0.76 -12.70 2.35
CA ASN A 136 -0.76 -12.44 3.80
C ASN A 136 -0.58 -10.97 4.15
N SER A 137 -0.34 -10.10 3.18
CA SER A 137 -0.19 -8.65 3.38
C SER A 137 -1.50 -7.97 3.76
N GLN A 138 -1.39 -6.75 4.31
CA GLN A 138 -2.54 -5.93 4.63
C GLN A 138 -3.25 -5.46 3.35
N LYS A 139 -4.57 -5.29 3.41
CA LYS A 139 -5.43 -4.87 2.29
C LYS A 139 -5.17 -5.72 1.03
N THR A 140 -4.79 -5.08 -0.06
CA THR A 140 -4.49 -5.70 -1.36
C THR A 140 -3.01 -6.05 -1.55
N GLY A 141 -2.13 -5.67 -0.61
CA GLY A 141 -0.69 -5.97 -0.62
C GLY A 141 0.22 -4.75 -0.67
N TRP A 142 -0.19 -3.66 -1.31
CA TRP A 142 0.58 -2.42 -1.43
C TRP A 142 -0.32 -1.18 -1.38
N PHE A 143 0.26 -0.02 -1.02
CA PHE A 143 -0.42 1.27 -0.95
C PHE A 143 -0.07 2.14 -2.16
N PHE A 144 -0.67 1.85 -3.33
CA PHE A 144 -0.42 2.57 -4.58
C PHE A 144 -0.78 4.06 -4.54
N ASP A 145 -1.64 4.47 -3.63
CA ASP A 145 -1.99 5.87 -3.37
C ASP A 145 -0.83 6.69 -2.80
N GLN A 146 0.13 6.03 -2.13
CA GLN A 146 1.32 6.67 -1.57
C GLN A 146 2.49 6.85 -2.56
N ARG A 147 2.41 6.33 -3.80
CA ARG A 147 3.49 6.36 -4.80
C ARG A 147 4.14 7.73 -4.98
N LYS A 148 3.35 8.80 -5.09
CA LYS A 148 3.86 10.17 -5.23
C LYS A 148 4.55 10.66 -3.97
N ASN A 149 4.04 10.29 -2.80
CA ASN A 149 4.63 10.64 -1.52
C ASN A 149 5.95 9.88 -1.30
N HIS A 150 6.03 8.60 -1.70
CA HIS A 150 7.28 7.85 -1.73
C HIS A 150 8.34 8.55 -2.58
N TYR A 151 7.98 8.96 -3.81
CA TYR A 151 8.89 9.69 -4.70
C TYR A 151 9.28 11.07 -4.15
N PHE A 152 8.36 11.77 -3.49
CA PHE A 152 8.65 13.06 -2.86
C PHE A 152 9.71 12.91 -1.76
N VAL A 153 9.59 11.89 -0.90
CA VAL A 153 10.61 11.58 0.12
C VAL A 153 11.98 11.36 -0.53
N ARG A 154 12.04 10.63 -1.65
CA ARG A 154 13.27 10.45 -2.42
C ARG A 154 13.93 11.78 -2.79
N SER A 155 13.13 12.77 -3.19
CA SER A 155 13.64 14.06 -3.66
C SER A 155 14.26 14.93 -2.55
N ILE A 156 13.91 14.67 -1.28
CA ILE A 156 14.34 15.49 -0.14
C ILE A 156 15.30 14.80 0.81
N ALA A 157 15.59 13.49 0.61
CA ALA A 157 16.31 12.65 1.57
C ALA A 157 17.84 12.75 1.48
N ASN A 158 18.40 13.51 0.53
CA ASN A 158 19.83 13.52 0.26
C ASN A 158 20.66 13.89 1.50
N ASN A 159 21.58 12.99 1.89
CA ASN A 159 22.47 13.11 3.04
C ASN A 159 21.76 13.24 4.40
N LEU A 160 20.45 12.87 4.49
CA LEU A 160 19.68 12.92 5.72
C LEU A 160 19.71 11.57 6.45
N LYS A 161 19.63 11.63 7.78
CA LYS A 161 19.31 10.50 8.64
C LYS A 161 17.79 10.42 8.80
N VAL A 162 17.20 9.35 8.30
CA VAL A 162 15.75 9.22 8.13
C VAL A 162 15.18 8.18 9.11
N LEU A 163 14.06 8.53 9.76
CA LEU A 163 13.20 7.58 10.47
C LEU A 163 11.92 7.35 9.66
N ASP A 164 11.71 6.12 9.23
CA ASP A 164 10.47 5.64 8.61
C ASP A 164 9.66 4.89 9.65
N ALA A 165 8.75 5.60 10.34
CA ALA A 165 7.93 5.06 11.40
C ALA A 165 6.57 4.58 10.85
N PHE A 166 6.13 3.38 11.26
CA PHE A 166 5.04 2.61 10.65
C PHE A 166 5.38 2.22 9.20
N SER A 167 6.61 1.77 9.01
CA SER A 167 7.23 1.61 7.69
C SER A 167 6.55 0.56 6.80
N TYR A 168 5.70 -0.32 7.33
CA TYR A 168 5.04 -1.42 6.60
C TYR A 168 6.07 -2.21 5.78
N LEU A 169 6.05 -2.14 4.45
CA LEU A 169 7.01 -2.79 3.55
C LEU A 169 8.16 -1.86 3.10
N GLY A 170 8.32 -0.71 3.75
CA GLY A 170 9.45 0.20 3.55
C GLY A 170 9.33 1.11 2.33
N GLY A 171 8.12 1.38 1.82
CA GLY A 171 7.92 2.22 0.64
C GLY A 171 8.62 3.58 0.74
N PHE A 172 8.46 4.27 1.86
CA PHE A 172 9.13 5.54 2.12
C PHE A 172 10.62 5.39 2.34
N GLY A 173 11.03 4.47 3.21
CA GLY A 173 12.43 4.32 3.60
C GLY A 173 13.34 3.90 2.43
N PHE A 174 12.92 2.96 1.57
CA PHE A 174 13.70 2.60 0.38
C PHE A 174 13.74 3.73 -0.66
N ASN A 175 12.70 4.54 -0.78
CA ASN A 175 12.75 5.76 -1.59
C ASN A 175 13.72 6.79 -0.99
N ALA A 176 13.79 6.94 0.34
CA ALA A 176 14.81 7.77 0.98
C ALA A 176 16.24 7.27 0.68
N LEU A 177 16.48 5.95 0.77
CA LEU A 177 17.78 5.35 0.38
C LEU A 177 18.14 5.62 -1.08
N ALA A 178 17.15 5.53 -2.00
CA ALA A 178 17.35 5.87 -3.41
C ALA A 178 17.61 7.37 -3.61
N GLY A 179 17.12 8.22 -2.71
CA GLY A 179 17.41 9.65 -2.63
C GLY A 179 18.73 9.99 -1.95
N ASN A 180 19.63 9.00 -1.78
CA ASN A 180 20.93 9.15 -1.11
C ASN A 180 20.86 9.55 0.37
N ALA A 181 19.86 9.05 1.11
CA ALA A 181 19.84 9.15 2.56
C ALA A 181 21.16 8.63 3.16
N LYS A 182 21.63 9.28 4.21
CA LYS A 182 22.83 8.88 4.96
C LYS A 182 22.59 7.58 5.71
N GLU A 183 21.42 7.46 6.35
CA GLU A 183 20.96 6.31 7.08
C GLU A 183 19.43 6.29 7.07
N VAL A 184 18.82 5.10 7.04
CA VAL A 184 17.37 4.93 7.18
C VAL A 184 17.09 3.91 8.27
N THR A 185 16.27 4.30 9.25
CA THR A 185 15.75 3.41 10.29
C THR A 185 14.28 3.09 10.01
N PHE A 186 13.99 1.83 9.72
CA PHE A 186 12.65 1.30 9.52
C PHE A 186 12.10 0.80 10.84
N VAL A 187 10.87 1.19 11.17
CA VAL A 187 10.19 0.77 12.40
C VAL A 187 8.77 0.32 12.10
N ASP A 188 8.44 -0.91 12.42
CA ASP A 188 7.08 -1.44 12.36
C ASP A 188 6.83 -2.48 13.45
N ILE A 189 5.58 -2.60 13.91
CA ILE A 189 5.17 -3.62 14.86
C ILE A 189 5.02 -5.00 14.23
N SER A 190 4.74 -5.06 12.93
CA SER A 190 4.51 -6.31 12.19
C SER A 190 5.83 -7.03 11.92
N ALA A 191 6.07 -8.14 12.59
CA ALA A 191 7.24 -8.98 12.35
C ALA A 191 7.32 -9.46 10.89
N THR A 192 6.17 -9.74 10.26
CA THR A 192 6.11 -10.12 8.84
C THR A 192 6.54 -8.98 7.92
N ALA A 193 6.11 -7.75 8.20
CA ALA A 193 6.52 -6.57 7.42
C ALA A 193 8.03 -6.32 7.56
N ILE A 194 8.55 -6.40 8.78
CA ILE A 194 9.98 -6.26 9.09
C ILE A 194 10.83 -7.34 8.38
N ASP A 195 10.38 -8.60 8.36
CA ASP A 195 11.04 -9.68 7.63
C ASP A 195 11.08 -9.38 6.11
N LEU A 196 10.00 -8.85 5.55
CA LEU A 196 9.94 -8.46 4.14
C LEU A 196 10.84 -7.26 3.83
N ILE A 197 10.96 -6.28 4.73
CA ILE A 197 11.94 -5.19 4.60
C ILE A 197 13.35 -5.76 4.57
N SER A 198 13.69 -6.67 5.50
CA SER A 198 15.01 -7.31 5.55
C SER A 198 15.32 -8.07 4.26
N LYS A 199 14.38 -8.92 3.79
CA LYS A 199 14.52 -9.66 2.54
C LYS A 199 14.63 -8.74 1.31
N THR A 200 13.89 -7.65 1.28
CA THR A 200 13.97 -6.63 0.23
C THR A 200 15.35 -5.98 0.22
N ALA A 201 15.87 -5.60 1.40
CA ALA A 201 17.21 -5.05 1.56
C ALA A 201 18.30 -6.04 1.09
N ASP A 202 18.17 -7.30 1.47
CA ASP A 202 19.10 -8.36 1.06
C ASP A 202 19.09 -8.62 -0.44
N SER A 203 17.92 -8.58 -1.07
CA SER A 203 17.75 -8.92 -2.49
C SER A 203 18.11 -7.78 -3.43
N PHE A 204 17.83 -6.53 -3.05
CA PHE A 204 17.89 -5.41 -4.01
C PHE A 204 18.76 -4.23 -3.55
N TYR A 205 19.16 -4.17 -2.25
CA TYR A 205 19.91 -3.04 -1.67
C TYR A 205 21.11 -3.49 -0.85
N PHE A 206 21.71 -4.62 -1.25
CA PHE A 206 22.83 -5.21 -0.53
C PHE A 206 24.02 -4.27 -0.37
N ASP A 207 24.29 -3.46 -1.38
CA ASP A 207 25.33 -2.42 -1.41
C ASP A 207 25.09 -1.25 -0.45
N LYS A 208 23.90 -1.13 0.11
CA LYS A 208 23.48 -0.07 1.04
C LYS A 208 23.08 -0.59 2.43
N LYS A 209 23.36 -1.86 2.72
CA LYS A 209 22.95 -2.49 4.00
C LYS A 209 23.52 -1.79 5.23
N ASP A 210 24.68 -1.23 5.15
CA ASP A 210 25.34 -0.43 6.20
C ASP A 210 24.56 0.83 6.59
N LYS A 211 23.67 1.29 5.68
CA LYS A 211 22.80 2.45 5.88
C LYS A 211 21.40 2.08 6.40
N ILE A 212 21.08 0.79 6.56
CA ILE A 212 19.75 0.30 6.90
C ILE A 212 19.76 -0.17 8.35
N LYS A 213 18.82 0.36 9.14
CA LYS A 213 18.48 -0.15 10.47
C LYS A 213 17.02 -0.60 10.46
N ILE A 214 16.74 -1.75 11.06
CA ILE A 214 15.41 -2.36 11.08
C ILE A 214 15.05 -2.67 12.52
N ILE A 215 13.90 -2.16 13.01
CA ILE A 215 13.45 -2.29 14.37
C ILE A 215 12.02 -2.84 14.38
N ASN A 216 11.82 -4.02 14.98
CA ASN A 216 10.49 -4.57 15.19
C ASN A 216 9.99 -4.17 16.58
N LYS A 217 9.31 -3.04 16.68
CA LYS A 217 8.75 -2.50 17.92
C LYS A 217 7.55 -1.62 17.61
N LYS A 218 6.63 -1.44 18.57
CA LYS A 218 5.63 -0.37 18.46
C LYS A 218 6.33 0.98 18.42
N VAL A 219 5.93 1.83 17.49
CA VAL A 219 6.53 3.17 17.33
C VAL A 219 6.45 3.98 18.62
N PHE A 220 5.30 4.00 19.30
CA PHE A 220 5.14 4.77 20.54
C PHE A 220 6.02 4.25 21.67
N ASP A 221 6.11 2.92 21.83
CA ASP A 221 6.98 2.30 22.85
C ASP A 221 8.47 2.56 22.55
N LEU A 222 8.82 2.69 21.25
CA LEU A 222 10.18 3.04 20.83
C LEU A 222 10.51 4.51 21.12
N LEU A 223 9.54 5.42 20.87
CA LEU A 223 9.71 6.84 21.14
C LEU A 223 9.84 7.15 22.64
N GLU A 224 9.34 6.30 23.52
CA GLU A 224 9.51 6.38 24.98
C GLU A 224 10.81 5.75 25.49
N ASP A 225 11.56 5.05 24.63
CA ASP A 225 12.80 4.36 24.98
C ASP A 225 13.95 5.37 25.15
N GLU A 226 14.56 5.44 26.33
CA GLU A 226 15.60 6.42 26.67
C GLU A 226 16.85 6.33 25.78
N GLU A 227 17.22 5.13 25.31
CA GLU A 227 18.37 4.96 24.41
C GLU A 227 18.02 5.43 22.99
N PHE A 228 16.77 5.20 22.54
CA PHE A 228 16.30 5.68 21.26
C PHE A 228 16.18 7.21 21.26
N GLN A 229 15.77 7.81 22.38
CA GLN A 229 15.67 9.27 22.56
C GLN A 229 17.00 10.01 22.44
N LYS A 230 18.13 9.35 22.60
CA LYS A 230 19.48 9.93 22.38
C LYS A 230 19.84 10.02 20.89
N GLN A 231 19.07 9.38 20.00
CA GLN A 231 19.29 9.46 18.56
C GLN A 231 18.65 10.74 18.01
N SER A 232 19.23 11.27 16.93
CA SER A 232 18.67 12.39 16.18
C SER A 232 18.38 11.95 14.76
N PHE A 233 17.31 12.49 14.17
CA PHE A 233 16.92 12.27 12.79
C PHE A 233 16.69 13.61 12.10
N ASP A 234 17.11 13.72 10.83
CA ASP A 234 16.95 14.93 10.03
C ASP A 234 15.56 14.93 9.34
N LEU A 235 15.00 13.74 9.10
CA LEU A 235 13.68 13.54 8.50
C LEU A 235 12.96 12.41 9.25
N VAL A 236 11.75 12.70 9.69
CA VAL A 236 10.84 11.70 10.31
C VAL A 236 9.59 11.58 9.46
N ILE A 237 9.29 10.35 9.04
CA ILE A 237 8.10 10.00 8.26
C ILE A 237 7.15 9.29 9.21
N LEU A 238 5.91 9.77 9.30
CA LEU A 238 4.85 9.19 10.12
C LEU A 238 3.65 8.88 9.23
N ASP A 239 3.45 7.60 8.91
CA ASP A 239 2.27 7.10 8.17
C ASP A 239 1.50 6.06 9.02
N PRO A 240 0.90 6.47 10.13
CA PRO A 240 0.26 5.55 11.05
C PRO A 240 -1.03 4.98 10.45
N PRO A 241 -1.41 3.73 10.84
CA PRO A 241 -2.69 3.17 10.48
C PRO A 241 -3.84 3.99 11.08
N ALA A 242 -5.04 3.87 10.49
CA ALA A 242 -6.23 4.53 11.04
C ALA A 242 -6.55 3.98 12.43
N PHE A 243 -6.12 4.68 13.47
CA PHE A 243 -6.35 4.29 14.86
C PHE A 243 -7.80 4.49 15.32
N ILE A 244 -8.56 5.39 14.68
CA ILE A 244 -9.93 5.73 15.05
C ILE A 244 -10.88 4.70 14.48
N LYS A 245 -11.30 3.74 15.30
CA LYS A 245 -12.38 2.80 14.97
C LYS A 245 -13.74 3.24 15.48
N SER A 246 -13.79 4.14 16.48
CA SER A 246 -15.03 4.69 17.06
C SER A 246 -14.83 6.10 17.61
N LYS A 247 -15.94 6.85 17.80
CA LYS A 247 -15.90 8.19 18.41
C LYS A 247 -15.36 8.18 19.86
N LYS A 248 -15.40 7.04 20.56
CA LYS A 248 -14.87 6.89 21.93
C LYS A 248 -13.35 6.86 21.97
N ASP A 249 -12.69 6.51 20.87
CA ASP A 249 -11.24 6.37 20.80
C ASP A 249 -10.52 7.71 20.50
N ILE A 250 -11.29 8.76 20.12
CA ILE A 250 -10.74 10.04 19.64
C ILE A 250 -9.80 10.69 20.64
N SER A 251 -10.15 10.70 21.95
CA SER A 251 -9.34 11.40 22.95
C SER A 251 -8.00 10.71 23.26
N SER A 252 -7.97 9.37 23.25
CA SER A 252 -6.74 8.61 23.49
C SER A 252 -5.83 8.65 22.25
N ILE A 253 -6.42 8.65 21.07
CA ILE A 253 -5.71 8.61 19.79
C ILE A 253 -5.17 9.99 19.42
N LEU A 254 -5.94 11.07 19.66
CA LEU A 254 -5.43 12.44 19.54
C LEU A 254 -4.21 12.66 20.45
N LYS A 255 -4.24 12.15 21.69
CA LYS A 255 -3.05 12.20 22.57
C LYS A 255 -1.87 11.44 21.94
N SER A 256 -2.09 10.25 21.38
CA SER A 256 -1.04 9.47 20.74
C SER A 256 -0.48 10.14 19.48
N TYR A 257 -1.34 10.74 18.64
CA TYR A 257 -0.90 11.53 17.48
C TYR A 257 -0.14 12.81 17.92
N VAL A 258 -0.67 13.54 18.88
CA VAL A 258 -0.03 14.76 19.41
C VAL A 258 1.30 14.40 20.09
N ILE A 259 1.37 13.32 20.85
CA ILE A 259 2.62 12.83 21.45
C ILE A 259 3.59 12.39 20.37
N GLY A 260 3.14 11.63 19.36
CA GLY A 260 3.98 11.23 18.22
C GLY A 260 4.53 12.43 17.44
N CYS A 261 3.68 13.41 17.12
CA CYS A 261 4.10 14.65 16.47
C CYS A 261 4.99 15.52 17.36
N LEU A 262 4.71 15.62 18.66
CA LEU A 262 5.54 16.36 19.61
C LEU A 262 6.90 15.70 19.81
N LEU A 263 6.96 14.38 19.97
CA LEU A 263 8.21 13.65 20.06
C LEU A 263 8.99 13.76 18.75
N ALA A 264 8.35 13.59 17.60
CA ALA A 264 8.98 13.82 16.31
C ALA A 264 9.47 15.27 16.18
N SER A 265 8.71 16.27 16.64
CA SER A 265 9.11 17.69 16.62
C SER A 265 10.30 17.96 17.55
N ILE A 266 10.39 17.32 18.70
CA ILE A 266 11.55 17.41 19.60
C ILE A 266 12.79 16.87 18.89
N TYR A 267 12.68 15.79 18.12
CA TYR A 267 13.78 15.23 17.31
C TYR A 267 14.16 16.08 16.10
N CYS A 268 13.20 16.80 15.51
CA CYS A 268 13.45 17.69 14.36
C CYS A 268 13.95 19.09 14.79
N PHE A 269 13.64 19.55 16.00
CA PHE A 269 14.02 20.90 16.46
C PHE A 269 15.50 21.10 16.73
N THR A 270 16.26 20.02 16.89
CA THR A 270 17.71 20.16 17.10
C THR A 270 18.50 20.51 15.82
N ASN A 271 17.93 20.30 14.62
CA ASN A 271 18.58 20.63 13.33
C ASN A 271 17.62 21.07 12.21
N GLY A 272 16.43 21.51 12.53
CA GLY A 272 15.52 22.30 11.70
C GLY A 272 15.10 21.81 10.35
N VAL A 273 14.10 20.96 10.20
CA VAL A 273 13.00 21.12 9.21
C VAL A 273 11.86 20.17 9.54
N LEU A 274 10.75 20.66 10.00
CA LEU A 274 9.47 19.92 10.04
C LEU A 274 8.79 20.11 8.67
N LYS A 275 8.64 19.04 7.89
CA LYS A 275 7.79 19.04 6.68
C LYS A 275 6.60 18.12 6.91
N TYR A 276 5.39 18.69 6.89
CA TYR A 276 4.14 17.96 6.88
C TYR A 276 3.83 17.53 5.45
N LEU A 277 3.45 16.27 5.26
CA LEU A 277 2.74 15.80 4.08
C LEU A 277 1.25 15.70 4.46
N GLU A 278 0.42 16.60 3.90
CA GLU A 278 -1.04 16.49 3.96
C GLU A 278 -1.55 15.48 2.94
#